data_27d820d09167d71ac958a2e8bd0c34da
#
_entry.id   27d820d09167d71ac958a2e8bd0c34da
#
_cell.length_a   1.000
_cell.length_b   1.000
_cell.length_c   1.000
_cell.angle_alpha   90.00
_cell.angle_beta   90.00
_cell.angle_gamma   90.00
#
_symmetry.space_group_name_H-M   'P 1'
#
loop_
_entity.id
_entity.type
_entity.pdbx_description
1 polymer ?
#
loop_
_entity_poly.entity_id
_entity_poly.type
_entity_poly.pdbx_seq_one_letter_code
_entity_poly.pdbx_strand_id
1 'polypeptide(L)'
;MSRSTKTIRTLAVSLALALATTACAPGGSTTNEPAANSSASPVSKDVSAAGDVTLTVWDQNTDTGINDAQVELNKQFQQKYPNVKIERVSRSFSDLKTTLKLALTSKDPPDVVQANQGYPDMGSFVSGGLLRPEDDYAKLYGWDTYFPEQQLNLNKFTADGKDWQSGNLYGVSQTGEIVGVYYNRKILKNLNLQVPKTITEFEAMLPTIKASGMLPIAYGDVEKSPGIHLYGITQGAIAGEQAVTELVTGRSGAWTDEPSVKAAQTIQDWATKGYITEGANGISRDDALAEFGKGKSAFVITGTWEQPKVIKSLGADGGFVALGPDGSDTPVTTGGVGLAWSITTGSKHPDVAAAYIDFITNANASQVLIDNGNLPAVAPENWAPKAGTLQADVANEWKRVNTGSGGLVPYLDYATPTFYDTLSAAVQQLTAKKLTPQQFAEQLQKDYAAFLKSK
;
A
#
# COMPACT_ATOMS: atom_id res chain seq x y z
N MET A 1 50.80 -6.28 57.26
CA MET A 1 50.95 -7.55 58.01
C MET A 1 50.50 -8.64 57.10
N SER A 2 51.40 -9.33 56.65
CA SER A 2 51.84 -10.72 56.63
C SER A 2 51.14 -11.52 55.54
N ARG A 3 51.78 -11.71 54.40
CA ARG A 3 52.66 -12.81 53.96
C ARG A 3 52.05 -14.21 54.23
N SER A 4 51.76 -15.00 53.16
CA SER A 4 52.56 -16.23 52.97
C SER A 4 52.27 -16.88 51.63
N THR A 5 53.28 -17.02 50.86
CA THR A 5 53.58 -17.90 49.71
C THR A 5 53.72 -19.36 50.09
N LYS A 6 53.46 -20.29 49.13
CA LYS A 6 54.23 -21.54 48.82
C LYS A 6 53.48 -22.32 47.74
N THR A 7 53.92 -22.41 46.54
CA THR A 7 55.07 -23.11 45.88
C THR A 7 54.94 -24.65 45.79
N ILE A 8 54.90 -25.14 44.54
CA ILE A 8 55.59 -26.32 43.93
C ILE A 8 55.01 -27.73 44.22
N ARG A 9 54.63 -28.50 43.17
CA ARG A 9 55.50 -29.46 42.47
C ARG A 9 54.85 -30.23 41.34
N THR A 10 55.58 -30.23 40.27
CA THR A 10 55.63 -31.01 39.04
C THR A 10 55.54 -32.52 39.26
N LEU A 11 54.90 -33.28 38.37
CA LEU A 11 55.43 -34.55 37.89
C LEU A 11 54.89 -34.79 36.41
N ALA A 12 55.86 -35.02 35.55
CA ALA A 12 55.74 -35.49 34.19
C ALA A 12 55.83 -36.98 34.11
N VAL A 13 55.09 -37.64 33.29
CA VAL A 13 55.44 -38.97 32.72
C VAL A 13 54.96 -39.02 31.26
N SER A 14 55.90 -39.40 30.42
CA SER A 14 55.92 -39.48 28.96
C SER A 14 55.49 -40.86 28.44
N LEU A 15 55.39 -40.90 27.09
CA LEU A 15 55.47 -42.06 26.13
C LEU A 15 54.11 -42.57 25.64
N ALA A 16 53.87 -42.88 24.35
CA ALA A 16 54.66 -42.97 23.11
C ALA A 16 53.73 -42.91 21.88
N LEU A 17 54.17 -42.31 20.88
CA LEU A 17 54.26 -42.61 19.46
C LEU A 17 53.28 -43.62 18.81
N ALA A 18 52.52 -43.14 17.79
CA ALA A 18 52.35 -43.81 16.51
C ALA A 18 52.10 -42.80 15.42
N LEU A 19 53.01 -42.70 14.47
CA LEU A 19 52.93 -41.94 13.22
C LEU A 19 51.96 -42.61 12.23
N ALA A 20 51.11 -41.81 11.57
CA ALA A 20 50.64 -42.08 10.23
C ALA A 20 50.54 -40.75 9.48
N THR A 21 51.44 -40.59 8.53
CA THR A 21 51.53 -39.49 7.59
C THR A 21 50.51 -39.66 6.47
N THR A 22 49.72 -38.65 6.19
CA THR A 22 49.27 -38.37 4.81
C THR A 22 49.10 -36.86 4.57
N ALA A 23 49.51 -36.51 3.36
CA ALA A 23 49.97 -35.27 2.85
C ALA A 23 49.02 -34.09 2.88
N CYS A 24 49.63 -32.91 2.93
CA CYS A 24 49.10 -31.56 2.67
C CYS A 24 48.52 -31.39 1.28
N ALA A 25 47.44 -30.63 1.20
CA ALA A 25 47.22 -29.68 0.10
C ALA A 25 46.64 -28.38 0.70
N PRO A 26 47.19 -27.20 0.33
CA PRO A 26 46.72 -25.91 0.81
C PRO A 26 45.71 -25.31 -0.14
N GLY A 27 44.73 -24.57 0.41
CA GLY A 27 43.95 -23.59 -0.31
C GLY A 27 42.54 -24.04 -0.69
N GLY A 28 41.59 -23.72 0.17
CA GLY A 28 40.17 -23.69 -0.13
C GLY A 28 39.56 -22.55 0.64
N SER A 29 39.41 -21.42 -0.02
CA SER A 29 38.58 -20.32 0.45
C SER A 29 37.19 -20.86 0.76
N THR A 30 36.80 -20.81 2.02
CA THR A 30 35.38 -20.97 2.37
C THR A 30 34.63 -19.73 1.90
N THR A 31 34.19 -19.75 0.66
CA THR A 31 33.05 -18.96 0.26
C THR A 31 31.86 -19.52 1.03
N ASN A 32 31.35 -18.75 1.97
CA ASN A 32 30.00 -18.94 2.48
C ASN A 32 29.06 -18.69 1.30
N GLU A 33 28.74 -19.74 0.54
CA GLU A 33 27.55 -19.73 -0.26
C GLU A 33 26.36 -19.67 0.71
N PRO A 34 25.38 -18.79 0.48
CA PRO A 34 24.14 -18.85 1.20
C PRO A 34 23.55 -20.25 0.97
N ALA A 35 23.12 -20.90 2.04
CA ALA A 35 22.48 -22.19 1.98
C ALA A 35 21.31 -22.13 0.99
N ALA A 36 21.58 -22.55 -0.23
CA ALA A 36 20.56 -22.81 -1.22
C ALA A 36 19.90 -24.14 -0.87
N ASN A 37 18.56 -24.07 -0.80
CA ASN A 37 17.65 -25.20 -0.87
C ASN A 37 17.60 -26.13 0.35
N SER A 38 16.84 -25.70 1.37
CA SER A 38 15.89 -26.65 1.95
C SER A 38 14.92 -27.03 0.80
N SER A 39 14.84 -28.30 0.43
CA SER A 39 13.82 -28.83 -0.45
C SER A 39 12.45 -28.56 0.20
N ALA A 40 11.86 -27.41 -0.13
CA ALA A 40 10.50 -27.11 0.27
C ALA A 40 9.62 -28.23 -0.32
N SER A 41 8.77 -28.83 0.49
CA SER A 41 7.74 -29.75 -0.01
C SER A 41 7.00 -29.09 -1.15
N PRO A 42 6.69 -29.82 -2.24
CA PRO A 42 5.96 -29.23 -3.35
C PRO A 42 4.65 -28.62 -2.86
N VAL A 43 4.35 -27.38 -3.31
CA VAL A 43 3.10 -26.67 -2.97
C VAL A 43 1.88 -27.44 -3.48
N SER A 44 0.78 -27.42 -2.74
CA SER A 44 -0.42 -28.23 -2.99
C SER A 44 -1.70 -27.38 -3.03
N LYS A 45 -2.66 -27.79 -3.88
CA LYS A 45 -4.06 -27.29 -3.85
C LYS A 45 -4.98 -28.12 -2.93
N ASP A 46 -4.50 -29.21 -2.38
CA ASP A 46 -5.33 -30.12 -1.59
C ASP A 46 -5.45 -29.60 -0.14
N VAL A 47 -6.46 -28.76 0.07
CA VAL A 47 -6.82 -28.23 1.40
C VAL A 47 -7.31 -29.33 2.35
N SER A 48 -7.90 -30.39 1.80
CA SER A 48 -8.45 -31.49 2.63
C SER A 48 -7.36 -32.33 3.29
N ALA A 49 -6.20 -32.44 2.65
CA ALA A 49 -5.04 -33.14 3.21
C ALA A 49 -4.45 -32.48 4.46
N ALA A 50 -4.78 -31.22 4.72
CA ALA A 50 -4.27 -30.48 5.89
C ALA A 50 -4.97 -30.88 7.21
N GLY A 51 -6.06 -31.68 7.17
CA GLY A 51 -6.90 -31.97 8.33
C GLY A 51 -7.67 -30.74 8.80
N ASP A 52 -8.07 -30.71 10.08
CA ASP A 52 -8.75 -29.56 10.67
C ASP A 52 -7.75 -28.42 10.90
N VAL A 53 -8.01 -27.26 10.30
CA VAL A 53 -7.15 -26.08 10.34
C VAL A 53 -7.89 -24.87 10.89
N THR A 54 -7.26 -24.15 11.80
CA THR A 54 -7.63 -22.78 12.14
C THR A 54 -6.67 -21.84 11.42
N LEU A 55 -7.18 -21.09 10.44
CA LEU A 55 -6.41 -20.12 9.66
C LEU A 55 -6.59 -18.72 10.26
N THR A 56 -5.52 -18.14 10.78
CA THR A 56 -5.54 -16.79 11.36
C THR A 56 -5.23 -15.75 10.29
N VAL A 57 -6.16 -14.81 10.08
CA VAL A 57 -6.10 -13.81 9.00
C VAL A 57 -6.18 -12.40 9.57
N TRP A 58 -5.18 -11.55 9.26
CA TRP A 58 -5.18 -10.16 9.68
C TRP A 58 -5.32 -9.23 8.48
N ASP A 59 -6.29 -8.31 8.56
CA ASP A 59 -6.59 -7.36 7.48
C ASP A 59 -6.98 -5.96 7.98
N GLN A 60 -7.07 -5.01 7.03
CA GLN A 60 -7.58 -3.65 7.28
C GLN A 60 -9.04 -3.44 6.84
N ASN A 61 -9.74 -4.46 6.38
CA ASN A 61 -11.05 -4.35 5.75
C ASN A 61 -12.16 -4.08 6.80
N THR A 62 -12.11 -2.93 7.46
CA THR A 62 -13.07 -2.51 8.50
C THR A 62 -14.21 -1.67 7.94
N ASP A 63 -14.02 -1.02 6.80
CA ASP A 63 -14.99 -0.11 6.21
C ASP A 63 -16.18 -0.85 5.56
N THR A 64 -17.35 -0.19 5.56
CA THR A 64 -18.55 -0.70 4.88
C THR A 64 -18.22 -1.00 3.40
N GLY A 65 -18.77 -2.09 2.89
CA GLY A 65 -18.54 -2.57 1.54
C GLY A 65 -17.39 -3.57 1.48
N ILE A 66 -16.17 -3.17 1.80
CA ILE A 66 -15.03 -4.11 1.79
C ILE A 66 -15.12 -5.12 2.93
N ASN A 67 -15.56 -4.70 4.12
CA ASN A 67 -15.81 -5.62 5.23
C ASN A 67 -16.92 -6.62 4.88
N ASP A 68 -18.01 -6.15 4.30
CA ASP A 68 -19.14 -6.98 3.95
C ASP A 68 -18.77 -8.02 2.89
N ALA A 69 -17.99 -7.62 1.87
CA ALA A 69 -17.43 -8.53 0.87
C ALA A 69 -16.51 -9.58 1.50
N GLN A 70 -15.62 -9.16 2.43
CA GLN A 70 -14.70 -10.09 3.09
C GLN A 70 -15.42 -11.10 3.98
N VAL A 71 -16.45 -10.68 4.71
CA VAL A 71 -17.29 -11.57 5.53
C VAL A 71 -17.98 -12.61 4.65
N GLU A 72 -18.55 -12.21 3.52
CA GLU A 72 -19.21 -13.15 2.57
C GLU A 72 -18.20 -14.13 1.95
N LEU A 73 -17.04 -13.64 1.52
CA LEU A 73 -15.99 -14.49 0.95
C LEU A 73 -15.45 -15.51 1.97
N ASN A 74 -15.25 -15.11 3.21
CA ASN A 74 -14.83 -16.00 4.29
C ASN A 74 -15.87 -17.09 4.55
N LYS A 75 -17.16 -16.74 4.54
CA LYS A 75 -18.27 -17.71 4.67
C LYS A 75 -18.28 -18.69 3.51
N GLN A 76 -18.16 -18.21 2.27
CA GLN A 76 -18.11 -19.06 1.08
C GLN A 76 -16.90 -20.01 1.10
N PHE A 77 -15.73 -19.52 1.53
CA PHE A 77 -14.52 -20.34 1.69
C PHE A 77 -14.73 -21.48 2.68
N GLN A 78 -15.28 -21.21 3.86
CA GLN A 78 -15.56 -22.23 4.88
C GLN A 78 -16.67 -23.20 4.45
N GLN A 79 -17.61 -22.79 3.61
CA GLN A 79 -18.58 -23.70 3.00
C GLN A 79 -17.92 -24.67 2.01
N LYS A 80 -16.94 -24.19 1.23
CA LYS A 80 -16.18 -25.01 0.30
C LYS A 80 -15.20 -25.94 1.00
N TYR A 81 -14.61 -25.48 2.11
CA TYR A 81 -13.59 -26.20 2.91
C TYR A 81 -14.03 -26.27 4.37
N PRO A 82 -14.96 -27.21 4.73
CA PRO A 82 -15.53 -27.27 6.07
C PRO A 82 -14.54 -27.69 7.17
N ASN A 83 -13.39 -28.20 6.77
CA ASN A 83 -12.27 -28.50 7.67
C ASN A 83 -11.42 -27.25 8.02
N VAL A 84 -11.73 -26.08 7.43
CA VAL A 84 -11.00 -24.83 7.72
C VAL A 84 -11.88 -23.86 8.48
N LYS A 85 -11.43 -23.43 9.66
CA LYS A 85 -12.00 -22.33 10.42
C LYS A 85 -11.17 -21.09 10.21
N ILE A 86 -11.79 -19.95 9.81
CA ILE A 86 -11.10 -18.68 9.69
C ILE A 86 -11.25 -17.89 10.99
N GLU A 87 -10.14 -17.51 11.61
CA GLU A 87 -10.07 -16.54 12.70
C GLU A 87 -9.55 -15.21 12.15
N ARG A 88 -10.48 -14.30 11.83
CA ARG A 88 -10.18 -13.01 11.25
C ARG A 88 -9.99 -11.94 12.32
N VAL A 89 -8.89 -11.18 12.22
CA VAL A 89 -8.60 -9.98 13.02
C VAL A 89 -8.55 -8.79 12.07
N SER A 90 -9.58 -7.98 12.08
CA SER A 90 -9.66 -6.78 11.25
C SER A 90 -9.35 -5.52 12.08
N ARG A 91 -8.53 -4.62 11.56
CA ARG A 91 -8.08 -3.38 12.23
C ARG A 91 -8.14 -2.22 11.23
N SER A 92 -8.23 -0.99 11.71
CA SER A 92 -8.03 0.16 10.82
C SER A 92 -6.65 0.10 10.14
N PHE A 93 -6.46 0.78 9.01
CA PHE A 93 -5.16 0.84 8.34
C PHE A 93 -4.05 1.30 9.30
N SER A 94 -4.30 2.36 10.07
CA SER A 94 -3.33 2.89 11.03
C SER A 94 -2.99 1.89 12.14
N ASP A 95 -4.00 1.18 12.67
CA ASP A 95 -3.79 0.17 13.71
C ASP A 95 -3.09 -1.07 13.16
N LEU A 96 -3.46 -1.52 11.95
CA LEU A 96 -2.76 -2.63 11.30
C LEU A 96 -1.29 -2.27 11.09
N LYS A 97 -1.00 -1.12 10.48
CA LYS A 97 0.36 -0.63 10.23
C LYS A 97 1.23 -0.61 11.49
N THR A 98 0.69 -0.14 12.61
CA THR A 98 1.44 -0.02 13.87
C THR A 98 1.61 -1.34 14.61
N THR A 99 0.72 -2.31 14.42
CA THR A 99 0.71 -3.57 15.18
C THR A 99 1.22 -4.78 14.41
N LEU A 100 1.21 -4.73 13.06
CA LEU A 100 1.49 -5.89 12.22
C LEU A 100 2.91 -6.43 12.43
N LYS A 101 3.92 -5.57 12.47
CA LYS A 101 5.32 -6.01 12.68
C LYS A 101 5.49 -6.78 13.98
N LEU A 102 4.82 -6.35 15.06
CA LEU A 102 4.85 -7.04 16.34
C LEU A 102 4.15 -8.41 16.25
N ALA A 103 3.02 -8.47 15.53
CA ALA A 103 2.31 -9.73 15.30
C ALA A 103 3.16 -10.74 14.51
N LEU A 104 3.81 -10.28 13.43
CA LEU A 104 4.68 -11.10 12.58
C LEU A 104 5.91 -11.66 13.33
N THR A 105 6.41 -10.94 14.34
CA THR A 105 7.55 -11.37 15.17
C THR A 105 7.14 -12.11 16.44
N SER A 106 5.85 -12.34 16.66
CA SER A 106 5.35 -13.05 17.82
C SER A 106 5.64 -14.56 17.73
N LYS A 107 5.43 -15.28 18.82
CA LYS A 107 5.59 -16.75 18.87
C LYS A 107 4.60 -17.49 17.97
N ASP A 108 3.39 -16.93 17.84
CA ASP A 108 2.30 -17.48 17.02
C ASP A 108 1.82 -16.36 16.09
N PRO A 109 2.53 -16.11 14.97
CA PRO A 109 2.14 -15.09 14.01
C PRO A 109 0.90 -15.53 13.23
N PRO A 110 0.12 -14.56 12.66
CA PRO A 110 -0.97 -14.92 11.78
C PRO A 110 -0.48 -15.66 10.53
N ASP A 111 -1.34 -16.49 9.94
CA ASP A 111 -1.02 -17.25 8.72
C ASP A 111 -1.04 -16.36 7.48
N VAL A 112 -2.07 -15.51 7.36
CA VAL A 112 -2.28 -14.59 6.25
C VAL A 112 -2.43 -13.17 6.77
N VAL A 113 -1.78 -12.23 6.12
CA VAL A 113 -1.85 -10.81 6.46
C VAL A 113 -2.03 -9.94 5.23
N GLN A 114 -2.66 -8.78 5.38
CA GLN A 114 -2.52 -7.71 4.41
C GLN A 114 -1.25 -6.91 4.69
N ALA A 115 -0.27 -7.01 3.79
CA ALA A 115 0.97 -6.24 3.83
C ALA A 115 0.91 -5.07 2.86
N ASN A 116 1.14 -3.85 3.35
CA ASN A 116 1.22 -2.68 2.49
C ASN A 116 2.50 -2.74 1.65
N GLN A 117 2.45 -2.26 0.41
CA GLN A 117 3.56 -2.29 -0.52
C GLN A 117 4.67 -1.30 -0.12
N GLY A 118 5.74 -1.27 -0.92
CA GLY A 118 6.85 -0.35 -0.75
C GLY A 118 7.80 -0.68 0.41
N TYR A 119 8.77 0.19 0.60
CA TYR A 119 9.85 -0.02 1.57
C TYR A 119 9.41 0.04 3.05
N PRO A 120 8.43 0.87 3.47
CA PRO A 120 8.07 0.99 4.89
C PRO A 120 7.55 -0.31 5.52
N ASP A 121 6.76 -1.06 4.77
CA ASP A 121 6.05 -2.24 5.27
C ASP A 121 6.57 -3.52 4.59
N MET A 122 6.15 -3.85 3.38
CA MET A 122 6.51 -5.11 2.71
C MET A 122 8.03 -5.29 2.60
N GLY A 123 8.78 -4.26 2.16
CA GLY A 123 10.24 -4.33 2.09
C GLY A 123 10.89 -4.60 3.44
N SER A 124 10.39 -3.95 4.51
CA SER A 124 10.84 -4.20 5.89
C SER A 124 10.51 -5.62 6.37
N PHE A 125 9.33 -6.16 6.00
CA PHE A 125 8.93 -7.51 6.38
C PHE A 125 9.73 -8.57 5.62
N VAL A 126 9.98 -8.36 4.31
CA VAL A 126 10.82 -9.24 3.49
C VAL A 126 12.26 -9.26 4.00
N SER A 127 12.85 -8.08 4.24
CA SER A 127 14.20 -7.98 4.82
C SER A 127 14.32 -8.64 6.20
N GLY A 128 13.23 -8.63 6.96
CA GLY A 128 13.12 -9.31 8.25
C GLY A 128 12.85 -10.83 8.16
N GLY A 129 12.67 -11.38 6.94
CA GLY A 129 12.31 -12.78 6.74
C GLY A 129 10.93 -13.15 7.30
N LEU A 130 9.98 -12.18 7.34
CA LEU A 130 8.67 -12.34 7.96
C LEU A 130 7.57 -12.76 6.97
N LEU A 131 7.80 -12.56 5.67
CA LEU A 131 6.90 -12.96 4.59
C LEU A 131 7.53 -14.08 3.76
N ARG A 132 6.70 -15.00 3.31
CA ARG A 132 7.10 -16.11 2.45
C ARG A 132 7.06 -15.70 0.99
N PRO A 133 8.04 -16.06 0.13
CA PRO A 133 7.90 -15.97 -1.32
C PRO A 133 6.73 -16.83 -1.81
N GLU A 134 5.93 -16.28 -2.73
CA GLU A 134 4.69 -16.91 -3.23
C GLU A 134 4.75 -17.31 -4.72
N ASP A 135 5.94 -17.28 -5.34
CA ASP A 135 6.12 -17.57 -6.77
C ASP A 135 5.62 -18.97 -7.17
N ASP A 136 5.83 -19.98 -6.30
CA ASP A 136 5.37 -21.34 -6.56
C ASP A 136 3.83 -21.42 -6.47
N TYR A 137 3.20 -20.67 -5.55
CA TYR A 137 1.76 -20.56 -5.48
C TYR A 137 1.19 -19.77 -6.65
N ALA A 138 1.88 -18.70 -7.09
CA ALA A 138 1.48 -17.94 -8.27
C ALA A 138 1.39 -18.83 -9.51
N LYS A 139 2.39 -19.68 -9.74
CA LYS A 139 2.37 -20.70 -10.82
C LYS A 139 1.27 -21.74 -10.61
N LEU A 140 1.11 -22.23 -9.38
CA LEU A 140 0.14 -23.28 -9.05
C LEU A 140 -1.29 -22.81 -9.30
N TYR A 141 -1.63 -21.58 -8.89
CA TYR A 141 -2.97 -21.00 -9.02
C TYR A 141 -3.16 -20.20 -10.30
N GLY A 142 -2.09 -19.87 -11.02
CA GLY A 142 -2.14 -19.06 -12.26
C GLY A 142 -2.24 -17.57 -11.99
N TRP A 143 -1.79 -17.10 -10.82
CA TRP A 143 -1.81 -15.66 -10.48
C TRP A 143 -0.92 -14.84 -11.42
N ASP A 144 0.18 -15.44 -11.90
CA ASP A 144 1.11 -14.86 -12.87
C ASP A 144 0.49 -14.60 -14.25
N THR A 145 -0.65 -15.21 -14.55
CA THR A 145 -1.43 -15.01 -15.78
C THR A 145 -2.75 -14.27 -15.54
N TYR A 146 -3.31 -14.35 -14.33
CA TYR A 146 -4.57 -13.71 -13.98
C TYR A 146 -4.40 -12.22 -13.66
N PHE A 147 -3.36 -11.87 -12.89
CA PHE A 147 -3.09 -10.48 -12.54
C PHE A 147 -2.19 -9.82 -13.57
N PRO A 148 -2.43 -8.54 -13.94
CA PRO A 148 -1.49 -7.76 -14.75
C PRO A 148 -0.10 -7.71 -14.10
N GLU A 149 0.95 -7.82 -14.91
CA GLU A 149 2.34 -7.81 -14.44
C GLU A 149 2.67 -6.56 -13.61
N GLN A 150 2.14 -5.41 -14.01
CA GLN A 150 2.33 -4.15 -13.29
C GLN A 150 1.79 -4.21 -11.84
N GLN A 151 0.67 -4.89 -11.63
CA GLN A 151 0.10 -5.09 -10.29
C GLN A 151 0.93 -6.06 -9.46
N LEU A 152 1.41 -7.16 -10.06
CA LEU A 152 2.29 -8.11 -9.38
C LEU A 152 3.62 -7.47 -8.99
N ASN A 153 4.17 -6.62 -9.85
CA ASN A 153 5.46 -5.96 -9.59
C ASN A 153 5.41 -5.06 -8.34
N LEU A 154 4.26 -4.47 -8.00
CA LEU A 154 4.11 -3.71 -6.75
C LEU A 154 4.33 -4.57 -5.49
N ASN A 155 4.12 -5.90 -5.59
CA ASN A 155 4.23 -6.85 -4.50
C ASN A 155 5.52 -7.70 -4.58
N LYS A 156 6.51 -7.27 -5.38
CA LYS A 156 7.79 -7.96 -5.54
C LYS A 156 8.92 -7.23 -4.82
N PHE A 157 9.80 -8.02 -4.22
CA PHE A 157 11.07 -7.58 -3.65
C PHE A 157 12.16 -8.61 -3.89
N THR A 158 13.43 -8.17 -3.98
CA THR A 158 14.57 -9.07 -3.78
C THR A 158 14.53 -9.69 -2.39
N ALA A 159 15.08 -10.88 -2.21
CA ALA A 159 14.99 -11.64 -0.96
C ALA A 159 15.58 -10.91 0.26
N ASP A 160 16.47 -9.96 0.05
CA ASP A 160 17.03 -9.08 1.09
C ASP A 160 16.19 -7.81 1.36
N GLY A 161 15.08 -7.63 0.63
CA GLY A 161 14.18 -6.48 0.75
C GLY A 161 14.73 -5.16 0.23
N LYS A 162 15.86 -5.16 -0.51
CA LYS A 162 16.52 -3.94 -0.95
C LYS A 162 15.97 -3.37 -2.24
N ASP A 163 15.57 -4.22 -3.19
CA ASP A 163 15.09 -3.76 -4.48
C ASP A 163 13.61 -4.11 -4.66
N TRP A 164 12.80 -3.04 -4.67
CA TRP A 164 11.38 -3.10 -4.91
C TRP A 164 11.07 -3.30 -6.40
N GLN A 165 9.95 -3.93 -6.71
CA GLN A 165 9.47 -4.26 -8.06
C GLN A 165 10.38 -5.25 -8.80
N SER A 166 11.14 -6.04 -8.08
CA SER A 166 12.01 -7.09 -8.63
C SER A 166 12.11 -8.28 -7.67
N GLY A 167 12.65 -9.40 -8.14
CA GLY A 167 12.80 -10.60 -7.31
C GLY A 167 11.51 -11.39 -7.15
N ASN A 168 11.22 -11.84 -5.93
CA ASN A 168 10.12 -12.75 -5.62
C ASN A 168 8.80 -12.01 -5.37
N LEU A 169 7.68 -12.68 -5.64
CA LEU A 169 6.35 -12.23 -5.29
C LEU A 169 6.07 -12.53 -3.81
N TYR A 170 5.50 -11.57 -3.08
CA TYR A 170 5.15 -11.69 -1.66
C TYR A 170 3.67 -11.47 -1.35
N GLY A 171 2.81 -11.60 -2.34
CA GLY A 171 1.37 -11.55 -2.20
C GLY A 171 0.66 -11.06 -3.44
N VAL A 172 -0.68 -11.16 -3.43
CA VAL A 172 -1.56 -10.63 -4.48
C VAL A 172 -2.66 -9.79 -3.85
N SER A 173 -3.14 -8.81 -4.59
CA SER A 173 -4.10 -7.84 -4.07
C SER A 173 -5.51 -8.11 -4.60
N GLN A 174 -6.50 -7.83 -3.76
CA GLN A 174 -7.90 -8.11 -4.03
C GLN A 174 -8.58 -6.93 -4.75
N THR A 175 -8.21 -5.70 -4.40
CA THR A 175 -8.83 -4.46 -4.88
C THR A 175 -7.89 -3.67 -5.79
N GLY A 176 -8.47 -2.97 -6.77
CA GLY A 176 -7.83 -1.86 -7.46
C GLY A 176 -8.01 -0.57 -6.65
N GLU A 177 -7.02 0.29 -6.62
CA GLU A 177 -7.06 1.54 -5.88
C GLU A 177 -6.48 2.69 -6.67
N ILE A 178 -7.22 3.79 -6.73
CA ILE A 178 -6.71 5.09 -7.19
C ILE A 178 -7.21 6.19 -6.28
N VAL A 179 -6.36 7.17 -6.04
CA VAL A 179 -6.77 8.42 -5.39
C VAL A 179 -7.36 9.35 -6.43
N GLY A 180 -8.43 10.07 -6.08
CA GLY A 180 -9.04 11.04 -6.98
C GLY A 180 -9.86 12.07 -6.23
N VAL A 181 -10.56 12.87 -6.99
CA VAL A 181 -11.46 13.89 -6.48
C VAL A 181 -12.89 13.36 -6.56
N TYR A 182 -13.48 13.04 -5.41
CA TYR A 182 -14.93 12.88 -5.34
C TYR A 182 -15.58 14.26 -5.37
N TYR A 183 -16.63 14.39 -6.14
CA TYR A 183 -17.37 15.66 -6.29
C TYR A 183 -18.86 15.46 -6.15
N ASN A 184 -19.55 16.52 -5.69
CA ASN A 184 -21.00 16.56 -5.62
C ASN A 184 -21.57 17.18 -6.91
N ARG A 185 -22.17 16.34 -7.77
CA ARG A 185 -22.74 16.74 -9.09
C ARG A 185 -23.76 17.86 -8.96
N LYS A 186 -24.61 17.81 -7.91
CA LYS A 186 -25.64 18.82 -7.66
C LYS A 186 -25.04 20.18 -7.34
N ILE A 187 -23.96 20.21 -6.54
CA ILE A 187 -23.26 21.46 -6.21
C ILE A 187 -22.63 22.06 -7.48
N LEU A 188 -21.88 21.26 -8.25
CA LEU A 188 -21.27 21.72 -9.48
C LEU A 188 -22.32 22.27 -10.45
N LYS A 189 -23.42 21.54 -10.64
CA LYS A 189 -24.53 21.98 -11.49
C LYS A 189 -25.13 23.32 -11.04
N ASN A 190 -25.37 23.48 -9.74
CA ASN A 190 -25.97 24.71 -9.18
C ASN A 190 -25.06 25.93 -9.35
N LEU A 191 -23.75 25.72 -9.37
CA LEU A 191 -22.73 26.76 -9.58
C LEU A 191 -22.32 26.92 -11.05
N ASN A 192 -22.94 26.19 -11.98
CA ASN A 192 -22.59 26.13 -13.42
C ASN A 192 -21.12 25.75 -13.66
N LEU A 193 -20.56 24.86 -12.82
CA LEU A 193 -19.20 24.37 -12.93
C LEU A 193 -19.20 23.03 -13.67
N GLN A 194 -18.17 22.83 -14.51
CA GLN A 194 -17.94 21.56 -15.20
C GLN A 194 -17.05 20.64 -14.34
N VAL A 195 -17.06 19.33 -14.58
CA VAL A 195 -16.13 18.41 -13.93
C VAL A 195 -14.71 18.70 -14.41
N PRO A 196 -13.76 19.00 -13.51
CA PRO A 196 -12.40 19.34 -13.90
C PRO A 196 -11.63 18.11 -14.41
N LYS A 197 -10.72 18.30 -15.36
CA LYS A 197 -9.84 17.25 -15.87
C LYS A 197 -8.38 17.48 -15.49
N THR A 198 -8.02 18.73 -15.24
CA THR A 198 -6.64 19.10 -14.89
C THR A 198 -6.59 19.80 -13.55
N ILE A 199 -5.37 19.88 -12.98
CA ILE A 199 -5.17 20.58 -11.72
C ILE A 199 -5.53 22.08 -11.84
N THR A 200 -5.22 22.71 -12.96
CA THR A 200 -5.54 24.12 -13.22
C THR A 200 -7.05 24.35 -13.33
N GLU A 201 -7.78 23.47 -14.02
CA GLU A 201 -9.26 23.55 -14.07
C GLU A 201 -9.87 23.37 -12.67
N PHE A 202 -9.33 22.42 -11.87
CA PHE A 202 -9.77 22.20 -10.50
C PHE A 202 -9.54 23.44 -9.63
N GLU A 203 -8.34 24.02 -9.66
CA GLU A 203 -8.00 25.21 -8.89
C GLU A 203 -8.88 26.43 -9.26
N ALA A 204 -9.19 26.59 -10.55
CA ALA A 204 -10.02 27.68 -11.03
C ALA A 204 -11.46 27.67 -10.46
N MET A 205 -11.95 26.51 -10.00
CA MET A 205 -13.29 26.37 -9.43
C MET A 205 -13.36 26.77 -7.95
N LEU A 206 -12.26 26.61 -7.21
CA LEU A 206 -12.22 26.76 -5.75
C LEU A 206 -12.68 28.14 -5.26
N PRO A 207 -12.28 29.28 -5.90
CA PRO A 207 -12.77 30.61 -5.54
C PRO A 207 -14.29 30.76 -5.66
N THR A 208 -14.86 30.24 -6.76
CA THR A 208 -16.32 30.32 -7.01
C THR A 208 -17.10 29.53 -5.95
N ILE A 209 -16.62 28.32 -5.60
CA ILE A 209 -17.24 27.50 -4.57
C ILE A 209 -17.12 28.20 -3.20
N LYS A 210 -15.95 28.75 -2.86
CA LYS A 210 -15.75 29.50 -1.61
C LYS A 210 -16.65 30.72 -1.51
N ALA A 211 -16.79 31.47 -2.62
CA ALA A 211 -17.65 32.66 -2.69
C ALA A 211 -19.15 32.32 -2.52
N SER A 212 -19.57 31.11 -2.85
CA SER A 212 -20.94 30.63 -2.58
C SER A 212 -21.24 30.33 -1.11
N GLY A 213 -20.23 30.45 -0.24
CA GLY A 213 -20.34 30.13 1.18
C GLY A 213 -20.07 28.65 1.53
N MET A 214 -19.67 27.84 0.55
CA MET A 214 -19.38 26.43 0.74
C MET A 214 -17.88 26.20 0.95
N LEU A 215 -17.55 25.14 1.68
CA LEU A 215 -16.19 24.63 1.76
C LEU A 215 -15.85 23.99 0.40
N PRO A 216 -14.77 24.40 -0.29
CA PRO A 216 -14.38 23.73 -1.53
C PRO A 216 -14.03 22.28 -1.33
N ILE A 217 -13.09 21.97 -0.44
CA ILE A 217 -12.53 20.62 -0.23
C ILE A 217 -12.67 20.24 1.22
N ALA A 218 -13.47 19.21 1.53
CA ALA A 218 -13.46 18.59 2.86
C ALA A 218 -12.14 17.81 3.04
N TYR A 219 -11.45 18.08 4.13
CA TYR A 219 -10.16 17.48 4.44
C TYR A 219 -10.02 17.25 5.94
N GLY A 220 -9.61 16.03 6.31
CA GLY A 220 -9.28 15.64 7.68
C GLY A 220 -8.04 14.76 7.63
N ASP A 221 -7.10 14.98 8.57
CA ASP A 221 -5.77 14.37 8.53
C ASP A 221 -5.25 13.88 9.89
N VAL A 222 -6.15 13.54 10.81
CA VAL A 222 -5.78 12.92 12.10
C VAL A 222 -5.01 11.61 11.84
N GLU A 223 -5.41 10.82 10.87
CA GLU A 223 -4.81 9.55 10.50
C GLU A 223 -3.51 9.72 9.69
N LYS A 224 -3.15 10.95 9.30
CA LYS A 224 -1.95 11.32 8.52
C LYS A 224 -1.94 10.84 7.06
N SER A 225 -2.57 9.71 6.76
CA SER A 225 -2.65 9.18 5.39
C SER A 225 -3.39 10.08 4.40
N PRO A 226 -4.48 10.81 4.76
CA PRO A 226 -5.13 11.73 3.82
C PRO A 226 -4.20 12.81 3.27
N GLY A 227 -3.27 13.31 4.07
CA GLY A 227 -2.26 14.27 3.63
C GLY A 227 -1.33 13.73 2.56
N ILE A 228 -0.94 12.45 2.67
CA ILE A 228 -0.14 11.76 1.65
C ILE A 228 -0.90 11.72 0.31
N HIS A 229 -2.20 11.41 0.35
CA HIS A 229 -3.05 11.36 -0.83
C HIS A 229 -3.23 12.75 -1.46
N LEU A 230 -3.46 13.78 -0.64
CA LEU A 230 -3.57 15.16 -1.08
C LEU A 230 -2.31 15.63 -1.82
N TYR A 231 -1.13 15.35 -1.25
CA TYR A 231 0.13 15.70 -1.88
C TYR A 231 0.40 14.86 -3.13
N GLY A 232 0.12 13.55 -3.07
CA GLY A 232 0.35 12.63 -4.18
C GLY A 232 -0.42 12.96 -5.45
N ILE A 233 -1.72 13.25 -5.36
CA ILE A 233 -2.52 13.64 -6.52
C ILE A 233 -2.08 15.00 -7.07
N THR A 234 -1.74 15.96 -6.18
CA THR A 234 -1.29 17.29 -6.60
C THR A 234 0.07 17.20 -7.31
N GLN A 235 1.03 16.44 -6.76
CA GLN A 235 2.33 16.25 -7.39
C GLN A 235 2.21 15.48 -8.72
N GLY A 236 1.41 14.42 -8.77
CA GLY A 236 1.17 13.65 -10.00
C GLY A 236 0.62 14.53 -11.12
N ALA A 237 -0.39 15.34 -10.83
CA ALA A 237 -1.00 16.24 -11.79
C ALA A 237 -0.08 17.39 -12.24
N ILE A 238 0.95 17.75 -11.47
CA ILE A 238 1.92 18.80 -11.82
C ILE A 238 3.15 18.22 -12.52
N ALA A 239 3.72 17.14 -11.99
CA ALA A 239 5.00 16.57 -12.45
C ALA A 239 4.86 15.55 -13.57
N GLY A 240 3.70 14.91 -13.71
CA GLY A 240 3.48 13.81 -14.64
C GLY A 240 3.95 12.45 -14.11
N GLU A 241 3.53 11.39 -14.80
CA GLU A 241 3.68 10.00 -14.36
C GLU A 241 5.15 9.59 -14.25
N GLN A 242 5.93 9.81 -15.30
CA GLN A 242 7.32 9.36 -15.35
C GLN A 242 8.16 9.97 -14.22
N ALA A 243 8.08 11.29 -14.04
CA ALA A 243 8.87 11.99 -13.04
C ALA A 243 8.56 11.51 -11.61
N VAL A 244 7.27 11.30 -11.29
CA VAL A 244 6.88 10.81 -9.96
C VAL A 244 7.29 9.35 -9.76
N THR A 245 7.09 8.49 -10.76
CA THR A 245 7.46 7.07 -10.68
C THR A 245 8.98 6.90 -10.50
N GLU A 246 9.78 7.63 -11.26
CA GLU A 246 11.25 7.59 -11.13
C GLU A 246 11.72 8.09 -9.77
N LEU A 247 11.09 9.15 -9.25
CA LEU A 247 11.39 9.69 -7.92
C LEU A 247 11.05 8.68 -6.81
N VAL A 248 9.85 8.09 -6.82
CA VAL A 248 9.41 7.13 -5.78
C VAL A 248 10.22 5.85 -5.82
N THR A 249 10.59 5.38 -7.01
CA THR A 249 11.38 4.14 -7.17
C THR A 249 12.90 4.33 -6.98
N GLY A 250 13.36 5.55 -6.78
CA GLY A 250 14.78 5.83 -6.56
C GLY A 250 15.63 5.82 -7.82
N ARG A 251 15.03 5.98 -9.01
CA ARG A 251 15.74 5.95 -10.28
C ARG A 251 16.33 7.29 -10.67
N SER A 252 15.56 8.37 -10.50
CA SER A 252 16.01 9.75 -10.79
C SER A 252 15.16 10.78 -10.06
N GLY A 253 15.59 12.06 -10.11
CA GLY A 253 14.89 13.19 -9.52
C GLY A 253 15.23 13.44 -8.05
N ALA A 254 14.73 14.55 -7.55
CA ALA A 254 14.86 14.95 -6.16
C ALA A 254 13.53 15.52 -5.63
N TRP A 255 13.25 15.31 -4.35
CA TRP A 255 12.06 15.88 -3.71
C TRP A 255 12.11 17.42 -3.62
N THR A 256 13.28 18.02 -3.89
CA THR A 256 13.50 19.47 -4.00
C THR A 256 13.34 20.02 -5.41
N ASP A 257 13.04 19.19 -6.40
CA ASP A 257 12.80 19.65 -7.76
C ASP A 257 11.55 20.53 -7.85
N GLU A 258 11.54 21.43 -8.83
CA GLU A 258 10.51 22.46 -8.96
C GLU A 258 9.07 21.91 -8.90
N PRO A 259 8.70 20.80 -9.57
CA PRO A 259 7.34 20.27 -9.50
C PRO A 259 6.91 19.84 -8.08
N SER A 260 7.82 19.29 -7.30
CA SER A 260 7.56 18.88 -5.91
C SER A 260 7.33 20.09 -4.99
N VAL A 261 8.15 21.11 -5.13
CA VAL A 261 8.01 22.38 -4.38
C VAL A 261 6.71 23.08 -4.80
N LYS A 262 6.37 23.07 -6.09
CA LYS A 262 5.13 23.67 -6.60
C LYS A 262 3.89 22.95 -6.07
N ALA A 263 3.89 21.62 -6.00
CA ALA A 263 2.80 20.85 -5.40
C ALA A 263 2.60 21.23 -3.92
N ALA A 264 3.68 21.36 -3.16
CA ALA A 264 3.62 21.82 -1.78
C ALA A 264 3.09 23.27 -1.67
N GLN A 265 3.50 24.18 -2.57
CA GLN A 265 2.98 25.55 -2.62
C GLN A 265 1.48 25.57 -2.89
N THR A 266 1.01 24.77 -3.85
CA THR A 266 -0.42 24.64 -4.18
C THR A 266 -1.24 24.26 -2.95
N ILE A 267 -0.81 23.24 -2.20
CA ILE A 267 -1.51 22.81 -0.97
C ILE A 267 -1.47 23.88 0.13
N GLN A 268 -0.35 24.54 0.32
CA GLN A 268 -0.24 25.63 1.29
C GLN A 268 -1.13 26.81 0.91
N ASP A 269 -1.26 27.11 -0.38
CA ASP A 269 -2.16 28.12 -0.90
C ASP A 269 -3.63 27.76 -0.63
N TRP A 270 -4.01 26.48 -0.83
CA TRP A 270 -5.37 26.01 -0.49
C TRP A 270 -5.67 26.19 1.00
N ALA A 271 -4.72 25.83 1.86
CA ALA A 271 -4.87 26.04 3.29
C ALA A 271 -4.96 27.54 3.66
N THR A 272 -4.16 28.38 3.00
CA THR A 272 -4.11 29.81 3.28
C THR A 272 -5.37 30.54 2.81
N LYS A 273 -5.91 30.15 1.66
CA LYS A 273 -7.15 30.71 1.08
C LYS A 273 -8.41 30.10 1.70
N GLY A 274 -8.26 29.12 2.62
CA GLY A 274 -9.37 28.42 3.27
C GLY A 274 -10.18 27.56 2.30
N TYR A 275 -9.54 26.95 1.32
CA TYR A 275 -10.16 26.02 0.39
C TYR A 275 -10.24 24.61 0.95
N ILE A 276 -9.39 24.26 1.91
CA ILE A 276 -9.47 23.02 2.69
C ILE A 276 -9.99 23.31 4.10
N THR A 277 -10.44 22.27 4.81
CA THR A 277 -10.97 22.37 6.17
C THR A 277 -9.93 23.00 7.10
N GLU A 278 -10.35 24.05 7.84
CA GLU A 278 -9.51 24.67 8.86
C GLU A 278 -9.29 23.69 10.03
N GLY A 279 -8.05 23.60 10.53
CA GLY A 279 -7.73 22.70 11.63
C GLY A 279 -7.79 21.20 11.26
N ALA A 280 -7.66 20.88 9.99
CA ALA A 280 -7.79 19.53 9.43
C ALA A 280 -6.97 18.45 10.15
N ASN A 281 -5.82 18.80 10.73
CA ASN A 281 -4.98 17.87 11.50
C ASN A 281 -5.65 17.36 12.81
N GLY A 282 -6.74 17.97 13.24
CA GLY A 282 -7.57 17.54 14.37
C GLY A 282 -8.89 16.90 13.96
N ILE A 283 -9.12 16.70 12.67
CA ILE A 283 -10.37 16.17 12.09
C ILE A 283 -10.05 14.81 11.45
N SER A 284 -10.90 13.83 11.67
CA SER A 284 -10.74 12.52 11.06
C SER A 284 -11.11 12.53 9.57
N ARG A 285 -10.53 11.61 8.80
CA ARG A 285 -10.94 11.33 7.42
C ARG A 285 -12.45 11.07 7.33
N ASP A 286 -12.97 10.27 8.25
CA ASP A 286 -14.38 9.88 8.25
C ASP A 286 -15.31 11.07 8.54
N ASP A 287 -14.92 12.00 9.43
CA ASP A 287 -15.68 13.22 9.68
C ASP A 287 -15.68 14.14 8.44
N ALA A 288 -14.54 14.31 7.79
CA ALA A 288 -14.45 15.08 6.54
C ALA A 288 -15.32 14.47 5.43
N LEU A 289 -15.29 13.15 5.28
CA LEU A 289 -16.12 12.43 4.31
C LEU A 289 -17.61 12.54 4.64
N ALA A 290 -17.97 12.50 5.93
CA ALA A 290 -19.36 12.69 6.38
C ALA A 290 -19.87 14.11 6.08
N GLU A 291 -19.06 15.15 6.24
CA GLU A 291 -19.42 16.53 5.87
C GLU A 291 -19.60 16.70 4.36
N PHE A 292 -18.74 16.07 3.55
CA PHE A 292 -18.92 15.96 2.10
C PHE A 292 -20.24 15.25 1.74
N GLY A 293 -20.51 14.09 2.35
CA GLY A 293 -21.74 13.34 2.14
C GLY A 293 -23.03 14.09 2.52
N LYS A 294 -22.94 15.04 3.46
CA LYS A 294 -24.05 15.96 3.79
C LYS A 294 -24.18 17.15 2.82
N GLY A 295 -23.30 17.26 1.81
CA GLY A 295 -23.30 18.35 0.84
C GLY A 295 -22.77 19.67 1.40
N LYS A 296 -21.94 19.65 2.44
CA LYS A 296 -21.33 20.85 3.02
C LYS A 296 -20.03 21.27 2.33
N SER A 297 -19.47 20.39 1.50
CA SER A 297 -18.36 20.70 0.61
C SER A 297 -18.62 20.19 -0.80
N ALA A 298 -17.93 20.79 -1.77
CA ALA A 298 -18.05 20.39 -3.17
C ALA A 298 -17.21 19.16 -3.49
N PHE A 299 -16.05 19.03 -2.84
CA PHE A 299 -15.05 18.01 -3.09
C PHE A 299 -14.55 17.34 -1.81
N VAL A 300 -14.08 16.10 -1.97
CA VAL A 300 -13.17 15.42 -1.06
C VAL A 300 -12.13 14.65 -1.88
N ILE A 301 -10.87 14.69 -1.47
CA ILE A 301 -9.77 13.97 -2.13
C ILE A 301 -9.44 12.74 -1.30
N THR A 302 -9.69 11.57 -1.87
CA THR A 302 -9.41 10.27 -1.22
C THR A 302 -9.43 9.15 -2.27
N GLY A 303 -9.19 7.91 -1.86
CA GLY A 303 -9.13 6.77 -2.77
C GLY A 303 -10.48 6.08 -2.99
N THR A 304 -10.46 5.16 -3.95
CA THR A 304 -11.64 4.38 -4.37
C THR A 304 -12.21 3.48 -3.28
N TRP A 305 -11.48 3.21 -2.20
CA TRP A 305 -11.98 2.50 -1.02
C TRP A 305 -13.13 3.23 -0.30
N GLU A 306 -13.29 4.55 -0.50
CA GLU A 306 -14.42 5.31 0.06
C GLU A 306 -15.66 5.28 -0.85
N GLN A 307 -15.59 4.67 -2.02
CA GLN A 307 -16.70 4.61 -2.98
C GLN A 307 -18.00 4.08 -2.35
N PRO A 308 -18.02 2.99 -1.55
CA PRO A 308 -19.25 2.51 -0.92
C PRO A 308 -19.89 3.56 0.00
N LYS A 309 -19.09 4.30 0.77
CA LYS A 309 -19.60 5.36 1.67
C LYS A 309 -20.17 6.54 0.88
N VAL A 310 -19.52 6.93 -0.23
CA VAL A 310 -20.00 8.01 -1.10
C VAL A 310 -21.27 7.60 -1.83
N ILE A 311 -21.37 6.37 -2.35
CA ILE A 311 -22.61 5.83 -2.93
C ILE A 311 -23.74 5.89 -1.91
N LYS A 312 -23.49 5.47 -0.68
CA LYS A 312 -24.51 5.47 0.39
C LYS A 312 -24.98 6.87 0.76
N SER A 313 -24.09 7.86 0.78
CA SER A 313 -24.41 9.21 1.23
C SER A 313 -24.95 10.12 0.13
N LEU A 314 -24.43 10.06 -1.07
CA LEU A 314 -24.79 10.96 -2.17
C LEU A 314 -25.60 10.28 -3.30
N GLY A 315 -25.59 8.95 -3.38
CA GLY A 315 -26.30 8.24 -4.45
C GLY A 315 -25.89 8.73 -5.85
N ALA A 316 -26.88 9.18 -6.62
CA ALA A 316 -26.65 9.69 -7.99
C ALA A 316 -25.92 11.05 -8.04
N ASP A 317 -25.87 11.79 -6.94
CA ASP A 317 -25.17 13.08 -6.87
C ASP A 317 -23.65 12.92 -6.65
N GLY A 318 -23.16 11.74 -6.30
CA GLY A 318 -21.74 11.45 -6.19
C GLY A 318 -21.09 11.26 -7.56
N GLY A 319 -19.90 11.83 -7.74
CA GLY A 319 -19.05 11.65 -8.92
C GLY A 319 -17.59 11.49 -8.52
N PHE A 320 -16.77 11.00 -9.46
CA PHE A 320 -15.33 10.77 -9.26
C PHE A 320 -14.55 11.15 -10.51
N VAL A 321 -13.39 11.77 -10.32
CA VAL A 321 -12.47 12.13 -11.41
C VAL A 321 -11.02 12.07 -10.91
N ALA A 322 -10.12 11.57 -11.75
CA ALA A 322 -8.68 11.71 -11.56
C ALA A 322 -8.19 12.92 -12.40
N LEU A 323 -7.33 13.75 -11.79
CA LEU A 323 -6.79 14.93 -12.44
C LEU A 323 -5.51 14.57 -13.22
N GLY A 324 -5.25 15.30 -14.29
CA GLY A 324 -4.03 15.18 -15.07
C GLY A 324 -3.25 16.50 -15.18
N PRO A 325 -2.06 16.47 -15.77
CA PRO A 325 -1.32 17.66 -16.16
C PRO A 325 -2.08 18.47 -17.21
N ASP A 326 -1.84 19.76 -17.22
CA ASP A 326 -2.42 20.65 -18.24
C ASP A 326 -1.99 20.20 -19.65
N GLY A 327 -2.98 20.16 -20.54
CA GLY A 327 -2.78 19.76 -21.95
C GLY A 327 -2.66 18.23 -22.14
N SER A 328 -2.88 17.43 -21.11
CA SER A 328 -2.92 15.96 -21.20
C SER A 328 -4.35 15.45 -21.09
N ASP A 329 -4.70 14.49 -21.95
CA ASP A 329 -5.95 13.73 -21.80
C ASP A 329 -5.81 12.55 -20.81
N THR A 330 -4.59 12.22 -20.41
CA THR A 330 -4.31 11.13 -19.45
C THR A 330 -4.23 11.70 -18.05
N PRO A 331 -5.09 11.27 -17.12
CA PRO A 331 -4.97 11.64 -15.72
C PRO A 331 -3.72 11.00 -15.10
N VAL A 332 -3.14 11.68 -14.12
CA VAL A 332 -1.99 11.14 -13.37
C VAL A 332 -2.33 11.13 -11.89
N THR A 333 -2.34 9.95 -11.28
CA THR A 333 -2.72 9.82 -9.88
C THR A 333 -1.98 8.66 -9.20
N THR A 334 -1.88 8.78 -7.88
CA THR A 334 -1.33 7.72 -7.04
C THR A 334 -2.32 6.57 -6.87
N GLY A 335 -1.80 5.35 -6.85
CA GLY A 335 -2.60 4.15 -6.69
C GLY A 335 -1.90 2.90 -7.16
N GLY A 336 -2.68 1.93 -7.58
CA GLY A 336 -2.27 0.61 -8.05
C GLY A 336 -3.25 -0.43 -7.59
N VAL A 337 -2.89 -1.15 -6.56
CA VAL A 337 -3.72 -2.18 -5.95
C VAL A 337 -3.72 -1.99 -4.44
N GLY A 338 -4.76 -2.47 -3.78
CA GLY A 338 -4.86 -2.50 -2.32
C GLY A 338 -3.78 -3.37 -1.69
N LEU A 339 -3.73 -3.38 -0.37
CA LEU A 339 -2.74 -4.14 0.37
C LEU A 339 -2.71 -5.60 -0.10
N ALA A 340 -1.50 -6.12 -0.30
CA ALA A 340 -1.31 -7.50 -0.74
C ALA A 340 -1.68 -8.49 0.37
N TRP A 341 -2.42 -9.52 0.02
CA TRP A 341 -2.60 -10.70 0.86
C TRP A 341 -1.35 -11.54 0.77
N SER A 342 -0.67 -11.68 1.90
CA SER A 342 0.64 -12.27 2.02
C SER A 342 0.64 -13.43 3.01
N ILE A 343 1.41 -14.49 2.70
CA ILE A 343 1.62 -15.63 3.60
C ILE A 343 2.82 -15.32 4.48
N THR A 344 2.67 -15.51 5.79
CA THR A 344 3.78 -15.31 6.72
C THR A 344 4.74 -16.50 6.74
N THR A 345 6.01 -16.26 7.03
CA THR A 345 6.97 -17.37 7.22
C THR A 345 6.65 -18.25 8.42
N GLY A 346 5.91 -17.73 9.39
CA GLY A 346 5.48 -18.48 10.58
C GLY A 346 4.21 -19.29 10.38
N SER A 347 3.54 -19.19 9.23
CA SER A 347 2.34 -19.99 8.94
C SER A 347 2.67 -21.49 8.96
N LYS A 348 1.86 -22.24 9.69
CA LYS A 348 1.94 -23.71 9.76
C LYS A 348 1.16 -24.39 8.63
N HIS A 349 0.31 -23.63 7.92
CA HIS A 349 -0.60 -24.11 6.89
C HIS A 349 -0.50 -23.27 5.59
N PRO A 350 0.71 -23.12 5.01
CA PRO A 350 0.91 -22.21 3.88
C PRO A 350 0.12 -22.60 2.62
N ASP A 351 -0.14 -23.88 2.39
CA ASP A 351 -0.98 -24.35 1.26
C ASP A 351 -2.45 -23.95 1.45
N VAL A 352 -2.96 -24.03 2.69
CA VAL A 352 -4.32 -23.55 3.02
C VAL A 352 -4.41 -22.04 2.94
N ALA A 353 -3.37 -21.33 3.37
CA ALA A 353 -3.26 -19.89 3.25
C ALA A 353 -3.28 -19.45 1.77
N ALA A 354 -2.53 -20.14 0.90
CA ALA A 354 -2.53 -19.86 -0.54
C ALA A 354 -3.89 -20.15 -1.19
N ALA A 355 -4.55 -21.26 -0.80
CA ALA A 355 -5.91 -21.57 -1.27
C ALA A 355 -6.93 -20.52 -0.83
N TYR A 356 -6.79 -19.97 0.37
CA TYR A 356 -7.60 -18.87 0.86
C TYR A 356 -7.36 -17.59 0.05
N ILE A 357 -6.11 -17.21 -0.19
CA ILE A 357 -5.75 -16.04 -0.99
C ILE A 357 -6.31 -16.17 -2.41
N ASP A 358 -6.12 -17.34 -3.05
CA ASP A 358 -6.70 -17.60 -4.38
C ASP A 358 -8.23 -17.43 -4.38
N PHE A 359 -8.90 -17.94 -3.36
CA PHE A 359 -10.35 -17.87 -3.26
C PHE A 359 -10.88 -16.44 -3.13
N ILE A 360 -10.22 -15.60 -2.34
CA ILE A 360 -10.66 -14.22 -2.08
C ILE A 360 -10.18 -13.20 -3.12
N THR A 361 -9.37 -13.64 -4.10
CA THR A 361 -8.81 -12.76 -5.15
C THR A 361 -9.16 -13.18 -6.57
N ASN A 362 -9.89 -14.27 -6.75
CA ASN A 362 -10.29 -14.79 -8.06
C ASN A 362 -11.47 -14.04 -8.67
N ALA A 363 -11.92 -14.47 -9.86
CA ALA A 363 -13.00 -13.83 -10.59
C ALA A 363 -14.35 -13.81 -9.83
N ASN A 364 -14.66 -14.85 -9.00
CA ASN A 364 -15.85 -14.84 -8.15
C ASN A 364 -15.73 -13.75 -7.06
N ALA A 365 -14.56 -13.63 -6.45
CA ALA A 365 -14.30 -12.58 -5.45
C ALA A 365 -14.44 -11.18 -6.07
N SER A 366 -13.99 -10.99 -7.32
CA SER A 366 -14.17 -9.73 -8.05
C SER A 366 -15.65 -9.34 -8.17
N GLN A 367 -16.54 -10.31 -8.44
CA GLN A 367 -17.99 -10.03 -8.49
C GLN A 367 -18.54 -9.66 -7.11
N VAL A 368 -18.14 -10.38 -6.05
CA VAL A 368 -18.57 -10.05 -4.66
C VAL A 368 -18.11 -8.65 -4.27
N LEU A 369 -16.90 -8.24 -4.65
CA LEU A 369 -16.39 -6.89 -4.43
C LEU A 369 -17.25 -5.83 -5.14
N ILE A 370 -17.54 -6.04 -6.43
CA ILE A 370 -18.39 -5.15 -7.25
C ILE A 370 -19.78 -4.98 -6.64
N ASP A 371 -20.40 -6.08 -6.22
CA ASP A 371 -21.75 -6.08 -5.63
C ASP A 371 -21.80 -5.31 -4.31
N ASN A 372 -20.66 -5.22 -3.62
CA ASN A 372 -20.47 -4.42 -2.40
C ASN A 372 -19.87 -3.02 -2.67
N GLY A 373 -19.84 -2.58 -3.93
CA GLY A 373 -19.45 -1.23 -4.34
C GLY A 373 -17.94 -0.98 -4.36
N ASN A 374 -17.11 -2.02 -4.36
CA ASN A 374 -15.66 -1.89 -4.42
C ASN A 374 -15.14 -2.07 -5.85
N LEU A 375 -13.95 -1.52 -6.11
CA LEU A 375 -13.20 -1.72 -7.34
C LEU A 375 -12.32 -2.99 -7.19
N PRO A 376 -12.52 -4.08 -7.96
CA PRO A 376 -11.63 -5.23 -7.90
C PRO A 376 -10.29 -4.94 -8.60
N ALA A 377 -9.23 -5.62 -8.19
CA ALA A 377 -7.91 -5.53 -8.83
C ALA A 377 -7.97 -5.99 -10.30
N VAL A 378 -8.72 -7.07 -10.56
CA VAL A 378 -9.01 -7.57 -11.89
C VAL A 378 -10.53 -7.57 -12.08
N ALA A 379 -11.02 -6.62 -12.87
CA ALA A 379 -12.44 -6.53 -13.19
C ALA A 379 -12.83 -7.59 -14.24
N PRO A 380 -14.04 -8.18 -14.14
CA PRO A 380 -14.56 -9.04 -15.21
C PRO A 380 -14.61 -8.31 -16.55
N GLU A 381 -14.29 -8.99 -17.65
CA GLU A 381 -14.26 -8.40 -19.01
C GLU A 381 -15.58 -7.70 -19.41
N ASN A 382 -16.70 -8.26 -18.97
CA ASN A 382 -18.05 -7.75 -19.25
C ASN A 382 -18.56 -6.77 -18.19
N TRP A 383 -17.71 -6.34 -17.24
CA TRP A 383 -18.13 -5.40 -16.21
C TRP A 383 -18.35 -4.01 -16.81
N ALA A 384 -19.60 -3.60 -16.88
CA ALA A 384 -20.04 -2.32 -17.44
C ALA A 384 -21.01 -1.63 -16.46
N PRO A 385 -20.51 -0.86 -15.50
CA PRO A 385 -21.37 -0.12 -14.58
C PRO A 385 -22.30 0.85 -15.33
N LYS A 386 -23.49 1.06 -14.80
CA LYS A 386 -24.50 1.94 -15.40
C LYS A 386 -23.94 3.36 -15.57
N ALA A 387 -23.97 3.89 -16.78
CA ALA A 387 -23.49 5.23 -17.08
C ALA A 387 -24.16 6.30 -16.18
N GLY A 388 -23.38 7.30 -15.77
CA GLY A 388 -23.82 8.37 -14.88
C GLY A 388 -23.86 8.01 -13.40
N THR A 389 -23.40 6.83 -13.03
CA THR A 389 -23.21 6.43 -11.63
C THR A 389 -21.76 6.66 -11.18
N LEU A 390 -21.55 6.82 -9.87
CA LEU A 390 -20.21 6.91 -9.30
C LEU A 390 -19.34 5.70 -9.66
N GLN A 391 -19.94 4.50 -9.66
CA GLN A 391 -19.24 3.28 -10.01
C GLN A 391 -18.73 3.30 -11.47
N ALA A 392 -19.52 3.89 -12.39
CA ALA A 392 -19.08 4.07 -13.77
C ALA A 392 -17.95 5.10 -13.89
N ASP A 393 -17.99 6.19 -13.12
CA ASP A 393 -16.89 7.16 -13.11
C ASP A 393 -15.59 6.50 -12.65
N VAL A 394 -15.63 5.78 -11.51
CA VAL A 394 -14.45 5.08 -10.98
C VAL A 394 -13.92 4.03 -11.98
N ALA A 395 -14.79 3.23 -12.58
CA ALA A 395 -14.39 2.24 -13.59
C ALA A 395 -13.74 2.89 -14.82
N ASN A 396 -14.28 4.04 -15.27
CA ASN A 396 -13.72 4.78 -16.39
C ASN A 396 -12.35 5.39 -16.06
N GLU A 397 -12.21 6.00 -14.88
CA GLU A 397 -10.92 6.56 -14.44
C GLU A 397 -9.89 5.44 -14.23
N TRP A 398 -10.27 4.32 -13.61
CA TRP A 398 -9.40 3.14 -13.49
C TRP A 398 -8.89 2.65 -14.86
N LYS A 399 -9.79 2.58 -15.85
CA LYS A 399 -9.40 2.22 -17.21
C LYS A 399 -8.45 3.24 -17.81
N ARG A 400 -8.72 4.55 -17.64
CA ARG A 400 -7.88 5.63 -18.21
C ARG A 400 -6.46 5.62 -17.67
N VAL A 401 -6.26 5.39 -16.36
CA VAL A 401 -4.91 5.36 -15.76
C VAL A 401 -4.14 4.07 -16.04
N ASN A 402 -4.84 3.00 -16.47
CA ASN A 402 -4.21 1.70 -16.77
C ASN A 402 -4.08 1.43 -18.29
N THR A 403 -4.44 2.36 -19.17
CA THR A 403 -4.36 2.18 -20.62
C THR A 403 -3.47 3.24 -21.27
N GLY A 404 -2.89 2.92 -22.42
CA GLY A 404 -2.02 3.83 -23.16
C GLY A 404 -0.66 4.05 -22.48
N SER A 405 -0.25 5.31 -22.37
CA SER A 405 0.98 5.69 -21.67
C SER A 405 0.90 5.53 -20.14
N GLY A 406 -0.31 5.17 -19.64
CA GLY A 406 -0.56 5.09 -18.21
C GLY A 406 -0.60 6.46 -17.53
N GLY A 407 -1.05 6.47 -16.30
CA GLY A 407 -1.11 7.67 -15.44
C GLY A 407 -1.07 7.27 -13.98
N LEU A 408 -0.81 5.98 -13.75
CA LEU A 408 -0.77 5.41 -12.42
C LEU A 408 0.64 5.48 -11.86
N VAL A 409 0.80 6.19 -10.75
CA VAL A 409 2.07 6.29 -10.03
C VAL A 409 1.97 5.60 -8.67
N PRO A 410 3.05 5.01 -8.17
CA PRO A 410 3.04 4.43 -6.83
C PRO A 410 2.71 5.47 -5.76
N TYR A 411 2.17 5.02 -4.63
CA TYR A 411 2.04 5.90 -3.47
C TYR A 411 3.39 6.45 -3.04
N LEU A 412 3.44 7.76 -2.76
CA LEU A 412 4.70 8.47 -2.53
C LEU A 412 5.43 8.00 -1.28
N ASP A 413 4.68 7.55 -0.28
CA ASP A 413 5.21 7.05 0.98
C ASP A 413 5.96 5.71 0.85
N TYR A 414 5.92 5.07 -0.32
CA TYR A 414 6.68 3.84 -0.59
C TYR A 414 8.18 4.06 -0.81
N ALA A 415 8.63 5.31 -0.95
CA ALA A 415 9.96 5.67 -1.44
C ALA A 415 11.12 5.24 -0.52
N THR A 416 10.94 5.21 0.80
CA THR A 416 11.96 4.78 1.78
C THR A 416 11.31 4.06 2.97
N PRO A 417 12.06 3.32 3.80
CA PRO A 417 11.51 2.67 4.99
C PRO A 417 10.87 3.62 6.01
N THR A 418 11.23 4.91 6.00
CA THR A 418 10.73 5.94 6.92
C THR A 418 9.85 6.99 6.25
N PHE A 419 9.62 6.87 4.94
CA PHE A 419 9.01 7.94 4.17
C PHE A 419 7.53 8.20 4.52
N TYR A 420 6.79 7.18 4.92
CA TYR A 420 5.42 7.35 5.42
C TYR A 420 5.37 8.36 6.57
N ASP A 421 6.23 8.19 7.57
CA ASP A 421 6.25 9.08 8.74
C ASP A 421 6.77 10.47 8.38
N THR A 422 7.81 10.52 7.54
CA THR A 422 8.41 11.79 7.09
C THR A 422 7.42 12.61 6.27
N LEU A 423 6.80 12.02 5.25
CA LEU A 423 5.87 12.70 4.35
C LEU A 423 4.60 13.14 5.10
N SER A 424 3.99 12.23 5.86
CA SER A 424 2.75 12.53 6.58
C SER A 424 2.93 13.66 7.60
N ALA A 425 4.03 13.63 8.38
CA ALA A 425 4.33 14.70 9.32
C ALA A 425 4.64 16.04 8.63
N ALA A 426 5.31 15.99 7.47
CA ALA A 426 5.63 17.19 6.70
C ALA A 426 4.35 17.83 6.10
N VAL A 427 3.41 17.03 5.57
CA VAL A 427 2.12 17.54 5.05
C VAL A 427 1.30 18.19 6.17
N GLN A 428 1.23 17.58 7.35
CA GLN A 428 0.55 18.19 8.50
C GLN A 428 1.16 19.54 8.89
N GLN A 429 2.48 19.67 8.84
CA GLN A 429 3.16 20.93 9.13
C GLN A 429 2.95 21.97 8.01
N LEU A 430 2.93 21.53 6.76
CA LEU A 430 2.68 22.38 5.59
C LEU A 430 1.26 22.98 5.63
N THR A 431 0.24 22.15 5.84
CA THR A 431 -1.16 22.59 5.94
C THR A 431 -1.42 23.47 7.16
N ALA A 432 -0.69 23.24 8.25
CA ALA A 432 -0.68 24.11 9.43
C ALA A 432 0.20 25.37 9.27
N LYS A 433 0.82 25.59 8.09
CA LYS A 433 1.71 26.74 7.77
C LYS A 433 2.94 26.84 8.68
N LYS A 434 3.41 25.71 9.19
CA LYS A 434 4.63 25.62 10.03
C LYS A 434 5.90 25.39 9.22
N LEU A 435 5.76 24.90 8.00
CA LEU A 435 6.84 24.76 7.01
C LEU A 435 6.51 25.61 5.78
N THR A 436 7.56 26.19 5.17
CA THR A 436 7.44 26.68 3.79
C THR A 436 7.46 25.50 2.82
N PRO A 437 6.98 25.65 1.57
CA PRO A 437 7.07 24.60 0.54
C PRO A 437 8.51 24.12 0.32
N GLN A 438 9.48 25.01 0.36
CA GLN A 438 10.89 24.66 0.22
C GLN A 438 11.38 23.82 1.42
N GLN A 439 11.07 24.20 2.65
CA GLN A 439 11.42 23.43 3.85
C GLN A 439 10.75 22.05 3.88
N PHE A 440 9.51 21.97 3.40
CA PHE A 440 8.81 20.70 3.21
C PHE A 440 9.60 19.77 2.26
N ALA A 441 9.96 20.27 1.09
CA ALA A 441 10.71 19.52 0.09
C ALA A 441 12.11 19.09 0.60
N GLU A 442 12.81 19.96 1.33
CA GLU A 442 14.11 19.66 1.95
C GLU A 442 14.00 18.58 3.03
N GLN A 443 12.92 18.56 3.81
CA GLN A 443 12.67 17.50 4.80
C GLN A 443 12.49 16.14 4.13
N LEU A 444 11.72 16.06 3.03
CA LEU A 444 11.55 14.83 2.26
C LEU A 444 12.87 14.39 1.62
N GLN A 445 13.62 15.34 1.02
CA GLN A 445 14.90 15.05 0.37
C GLN A 445 15.93 14.51 1.35
N LYS A 446 15.93 14.99 2.59
CA LYS A 446 16.87 14.51 3.63
C LYS A 446 16.68 13.03 3.94
N ASP A 447 15.44 12.58 4.11
CA ASP A 447 15.10 11.16 4.33
C ASP A 447 15.54 10.33 3.12
N TYR A 448 15.08 10.74 1.95
CA TYR A 448 15.35 10.06 0.69
C TYR A 448 16.84 9.92 0.37
N ALA A 449 17.62 10.99 0.53
CA ALA A 449 19.06 10.95 0.30
C ALA A 449 19.81 10.06 1.30
N ALA A 450 19.32 9.95 2.54
CA ALA A 450 19.88 9.04 3.53
C ALA A 450 19.66 7.58 3.12
N PHE A 451 18.46 7.26 2.64
CA PHE A 451 18.14 5.91 2.16
C PHE A 451 18.97 5.53 0.92
N LEU A 452 19.04 6.39 -0.09
CA LEU A 452 19.82 6.12 -1.30
C LEU A 452 21.30 5.85 -1.04
N LYS A 453 21.87 6.46 0.01
CA LYS A 453 23.25 6.19 0.43
C LYS A 453 23.43 4.86 1.16
N SER A 454 22.36 4.30 1.70
CA SER A 454 22.37 3.02 2.43
C SER A 454 22.11 1.80 1.55
N LYS A 455 21.61 2.01 0.32
CA LYS A 455 21.47 0.98 -0.73
C LYS A 455 22.82 0.63 -1.33
#